data_82d2e591f396c30e65d4770ec9852e1e
#
_entry.id   82d2e591f396c30e65d4770ec9852e1e
#
_cell.length_a   1.000
_cell.length_b   1.000
_cell.length_c   1.000
_cell.angle_alpha   90.00
_cell.angle_beta   90.00
_cell.angle_gamma   90.00
#
_symmetry.space_group_name_H-M   'P 1'
#
loop_
_entity.id
_entity.type
_entity.pdbx_description
1 polymer ?
#
loop_
_entity_poly.entity_id
_entity_poly.type
_entity_poly.pdbx_seq_one_letter_code
_entity_poly.pdbx_strand_id
1 'polypeptide(L)'
;MGIYLGLYRALEGAGARVPFPGNEAAWRILSTDSNQDIIARFCIFASLQPRDKVHTRAFNIADSTTPVSWSQRWPVLAAYFGLEGVRPDGSSLHPTEYTDRNLVKFQALCREQKLQESIIYRSMHNTGARMGSLRLMDFDRPLDLGRARALGFQEEMDTLTSWHSAFERVRKAKIIP
;
A
#
# COMPACT_ATOMS: atom_id res chain seq x y z
N MET A 1 3.33 -1.71 4.26
CA MET A 1 3.25 -0.35 4.86
C MET A 1 2.53 -0.34 6.20
N GLY A 2 1.28 -0.83 6.32
CA GLY A 2 0.50 -0.74 7.56
C GLY A 2 1.19 -1.30 8.81
N ILE A 3 1.88 -2.44 8.69
CA ILE A 3 2.64 -3.03 9.80
C ILE A 3 3.75 -2.08 10.28
N TYR A 4 4.53 -1.54 9.35
CA TYR A 4 5.60 -0.60 9.65
C TYR A 4 5.07 0.66 10.34
N LEU A 5 4.02 1.28 9.78
CA LEU A 5 3.41 2.49 10.36
C LEU A 5 2.78 2.22 11.73
N GLY A 6 2.11 1.06 11.90
CA GLY A 6 1.56 0.66 13.19
C GLY A 6 2.62 0.46 14.26
N LEU A 7 3.72 -0.22 13.92
CA LEU A 7 4.86 -0.38 14.82
C LEU A 7 5.52 0.97 15.14
N TYR A 8 5.77 1.78 14.11
CA TYR A 8 6.35 3.11 14.28
C TYR A 8 5.50 3.97 15.24
N ARG A 9 4.18 3.97 15.04
CA ARG A 9 3.24 4.66 15.94
C ARG A 9 3.31 4.17 17.38
N ALA A 10 3.46 2.86 17.59
CA ALA A 10 3.55 2.27 18.91
C ALA A 10 4.88 2.62 19.63
N LEU A 11 5.97 2.79 18.89
CA LEU A 11 7.29 3.07 19.43
C LEU A 11 7.59 4.54 19.63
N GLU A 12 7.21 5.36 18.63
CA GLU A 12 7.58 6.79 18.59
C GLU A 12 6.46 7.71 19.12
N GLY A 13 5.25 7.20 19.27
CA GLY A 13 4.13 7.95 19.83
C GLY A 13 3.23 8.64 18.79
N ALA A 14 2.14 9.27 19.28
CA ALA A 14 1.21 10.01 18.46
C ALA A 14 1.86 11.29 17.90
N GLY A 15 1.55 11.60 16.63
CA GLY A 15 2.07 12.80 15.97
C GLY A 15 3.55 12.69 15.59
N ALA A 16 4.21 11.56 15.85
CA ALA A 16 5.60 11.39 15.46
C ALA A 16 5.80 11.53 13.95
N ARG A 17 6.90 12.16 13.56
CA ARG A 17 7.27 12.35 12.15
C ARG A 17 7.91 11.09 11.62
N VAL A 18 7.29 10.49 10.61
CA VAL A 18 7.78 9.28 9.95
C VAL A 18 8.28 9.61 8.55
N PRO A 19 9.61 9.60 8.31
CA PRO A 19 10.16 9.81 6.98
C PRO A 19 9.78 8.67 6.04
N PHE A 20 9.55 9.00 4.77
CA PHE A 20 9.30 7.98 3.75
C PHE A 20 10.48 7.01 3.64
N PRO A 21 10.26 5.69 3.72
CA PRO A 21 11.37 4.70 3.78
C PRO A 21 11.99 4.38 2.40
N GLY A 22 11.77 5.23 1.42
CA GLY A 22 12.35 5.17 0.08
C GLY A 22 13.37 6.28 -0.15
N ASN A 23 13.81 6.41 -1.40
CA ASN A 23 14.68 7.50 -1.82
C ASN A 23 13.89 8.68 -2.40
N GLU A 24 14.59 9.77 -2.72
CA GLU A 24 13.99 11.00 -3.27
C GLU A 24 13.41 10.77 -4.69
N ALA A 25 14.00 9.90 -5.50
CA ALA A 25 13.44 9.56 -6.80
C ALA A 25 12.10 8.85 -6.64
N ALA A 26 12.04 7.79 -5.82
CA ALA A 26 10.80 7.07 -5.53
C ALA A 26 9.70 7.97 -4.92
N TRP A 27 10.09 8.98 -4.14
CA TRP A 27 9.17 9.95 -3.54
C TRP A 27 8.34 10.71 -4.58
N ARG A 28 8.92 10.96 -5.77
CA ARG A 28 8.34 11.81 -6.82
C ARG A 28 7.65 11.03 -7.93
N ILE A 29 8.01 9.75 -8.13
CA ILE A 29 7.45 8.96 -9.24
C ILE A 29 5.94 8.85 -9.14
N LEU A 30 5.30 8.88 -10.30
CA LEU A 30 3.88 8.71 -10.44
C LEU A 30 3.54 7.23 -10.68
N SER A 31 2.53 6.72 -9.98
CA SER A 31 2.01 5.38 -10.20
C SER A 31 0.53 5.31 -9.85
N THR A 32 -0.16 4.34 -10.39
CA THR A 32 -1.54 4.03 -10.04
C THR A 32 -1.58 2.89 -9.03
N ASP A 33 -2.54 2.96 -8.12
CA ASP A 33 -2.85 1.88 -7.18
C ASP A 33 -3.99 1.03 -7.72
N SER A 34 -4.08 -0.20 -7.28
CA SER A 34 -5.14 -1.14 -7.68
C SER A 34 -5.68 -1.82 -6.42
N ASN A 35 -6.79 -1.32 -5.91
CA ASN A 35 -7.47 -1.92 -4.77
C ASN A 35 -8.12 -3.24 -5.18
N GLN A 36 -8.11 -4.21 -4.28
CA GLN A 36 -8.73 -5.50 -4.49
C GLN A 36 -10.22 -5.41 -4.84
N ASP A 37 -10.93 -4.37 -4.36
CA ASP A 37 -12.36 -4.19 -4.63
C ASP A 37 -12.62 -3.75 -6.06
N ILE A 38 -11.85 -2.80 -6.58
CA ILE A 38 -11.98 -2.37 -7.97
C ILE A 38 -11.62 -3.51 -8.92
N ILE A 39 -10.61 -4.32 -8.56
CA ILE A 39 -10.23 -5.51 -9.33
C ILE A 39 -11.38 -6.53 -9.30
N ALA A 40 -11.95 -6.83 -8.13
CA ALA A 40 -13.06 -7.77 -8.00
C ALA A 40 -14.30 -7.32 -8.78
N ARG A 41 -14.66 -6.04 -8.69
CA ARG A 41 -15.77 -5.46 -9.46
C ARG A 41 -15.54 -5.56 -10.96
N PHE A 42 -14.32 -5.30 -11.42
CA PHE A 42 -13.98 -5.49 -12.82
C PHE A 42 -14.08 -6.95 -13.24
N CYS A 43 -13.63 -7.91 -12.43
CA CYS A 43 -13.75 -9.34 -12.74
C CYS A 43 -15.22 -9.76 -12.90
N ILE A 44 -16.11 -9.28 -12.01
CA ILE A 44 -17.55 -9.52 -12.12
C ILE A 44 -18.09 -8.87 -13.39
N PHE A 45 -17.78 -7.59 -13.63
CA PHE A 45 -18.21 -6.87 -14.81
C PHE A 45 -17.77 -7.59 -16.09
N ALA A 46 -16.50 -7.99 -16.19
CA ALA A 46 -15.93 -8.67 -17.35
C ALA A 46 -16.58 -10.04 -17.59
N SER A 47 -16.95 -10.77 -16.54
CA SER A 47 -17.61 -12.08 -16.64
C SER A 47 -19.02 -12.00 -17.26
N LEU A 48 -19.63 -10.83 -17.23
CA LEU A 48 -20.95 -10.57 -17.81
C LEU A 48 -20.89 -10.01 -19.24
N GLN A 49 -19.68 -9.77 -19.75
CA GLN A 49 -19.51 -9.23 -21.12
C GLN A 49 -19.56 -10.35 -22.17
N PRO A 50 -19.93 -10.03 -23.43
CA PRO A 50 -19.83 -10.96 -24.54
C PRO A 50 -18.42 -11.55 -24.67
N ARG A 51 -18.35 -12.85 -24.92
CA ARG A 51 -17.07 -13.61 -24.95
C ARG A 51 -16.06 -13.01 -25.94
N ASP A 52 -16.49 -12.59 -27.09
CA ASP A 52 -15.64 -11.98 -28.14
C ASP A 52 -14.97 -10.66 -27.68
N LYS A 53 -15.54 -9.98 -26.69
CA LYS A 53 -15.00 -8.74 -26.12
C LYS A 53 -13.94 -8.95 -25.05
N VAL A 54 -13.95 -10.09 -24.38
CA VAL A 54 -13.07 -10.33 -23.21
C VAL A 54 -12.13 -11.53 -23.39
N HIS A 55 -12.50 -12.51 -24.21
CA HIS A 55 -11.73 -13.72 -24.39
C HIS A 55 -10.32 -13.42 -24.94
N THR A 56 -9.30 -13.98 -24.32
CA THR A 56 -7.87 -13.80 -24.66
C THR A 56 -7.36 -12.37 -24.57
N ARG A 57 -8.07 -11.48 -23.90
CA ARG A 57 -7.67 -10.07 -23.72
C ARG A 57 -7.14 -9.81 -22.32
N ALA A 58 -6.09 -8.99 -22.23
CA ALA A 58 -5.56 -8.48 -20.96
C ALA A 58 -6.07 -7.05 -20.73
N PHE A 59 -6.44 -6.77 -19.47
CA PHE A 59 -6.93 -5.48 -19.01
C PHE A 59 -6.09 -5.01 -17.82
N ASN A 60 -5.63 -3.77 -17.84
CA ASN A 60 -5.13 -3.11 -16.67
C ASN A 60 -6.30 -2.54 -15.88
N ILE A 61 -6.25 -2.69 -14.57
CA ILE A 61 -7.24 -2.13 -13.65
C ILE A 61 -6.51 -1.37 -12.56
N ALA A 62 -6.96 -0.16 -12.29
CA ALA A 62 -6.47 0.68 -11.20
C ALA A 62 -7.62 1.46 -10.60
N ASP A 63 -7.35 2.06 -9.43
CA ASP A 63 -8.33 2.82 -8.65
C ASP A 63 -8.79 4.07 -9.40
N SER A 64 -7.87 4.71 -10.13
CA SER A 64 -8.15 5.91 -10.93
C SER A 64 -7.25 5.97 -12.17
N THR A 65 -7.68 6.73 -13.16
CA THR A 65 -6.85 7.11 -14.32
C THR A 65 -5.77 8.12 -13.94
N THR A 66 -5.91 8.83 -12.83
CA THR A 66 -4.95 9.82 -12.35
C THR A 66 -3.89 9.16 -11.48
N PRO A 67 -2.62 9.12 -11.93
CA PRO A 67 -1.55 8.59 -11.13
C PRO A 67 -1.20 9.55 -9.99
N VAL A 68 -0.72 9.02 -8.88
CA VAL A 68 -0.30 9.78 -7.70
C VAL A 68 1.13 9.39 -7.30
N SER A 69 1.85 10.33 -6.66
CA SER A 69 3.19 10.11 -6.15
C SER A 69 3.19 9.62 -4.70
N TRP A 70 4.34 9.14 -4.23
CA TRP A 70 4.49 8.86 -2.80
C TRP A 70 4.47 10.13 -1.95
N SER A 71 4.83 11.28 -2.51
CA SER A 71 4.71 12.56 -1.81
C SER A 71 3.26 12.92 -1.48
N GLN A 72 2.31 12.45 -2.28
CA GLN A 72 0.88 12.62 -2.04
C GLN A 72 0.30 11.50 -1.14
N ARG A 73 0.75 10.24 -1.35
CA ARG A 73 0.24 9.09 -0.58
C ARG A 73 0.76 9.04 0.85
N TRP A 74 2.07 9.27 1.03
CA TRP A 74 2.72 9.00 2.31
C TRP A 74 2.14 9.76 3.48
N PRO A 75 1.89 11.09 3.39
CA PRO A 75 1.24 11.84 4.46
C PRO A 75 -0.12 11.26 4.84
N VAL A 76 -0.88 10.81 3.85
CA VAL A 76 -2.20 10.22 4.04
C VAL A 76 -2.13 8.87 4.75
N LEU A 77 -1.21 7.99 4.32
CA LEU A 77 -1.02 6.68 4.94
C LEU A 77 -0.54 6.82 6.38
N ALA A 78 0.37 7.76 6.64
CA ALA A 78 0.87 8.05 7.99
C ALA A 78 -0.23 8.60 8.89
N ALA A 79 -1.05 9.52 8.38
CA ALA A 79 -2.15 10.12 9.12
C ALA A 79 -3.18 9.10 9.60
N TYR A 80 -3.44 8.02 8.83
CA TYR A 80 -4.31 6.93 9.26
C TYR A 80 -3.84 6.27 10.57
N PHE A 81 -2.53 6.26 10.84
CA PHE A 81 -1.93 5.75 12.06
C PHE A 81 -1.67 6.86 13.11
N GLY A 82 -2.14 8.07 12.88
CA GLY A 82 -1.90 9.22 13.78
C GLY A 82 -0.43 9.68 13.78
N LEU A 83 0.25 9.58 12.63
CA LEU A 83 1.63 10.01 12.39
C LEU A 83 1.67 11.16 11.38
N GLU A 84 2.75 11.94 11.37
CA GLU A 84 3.06 12.92 10.34
C GLU A 84 4.01 12.29 9.30
N GLY A 85 3.49 11.96 8.12
CA GLY A 85 4.30 11.45 7.01
C GLY A 85 5.12 12.56 6.36
N VAL A 86 6.45 12.43 6.37
CA VAL A 86 7.35 13.44 5.81
C VAL A 86 8.21 12.86 4.68
N ARG A 87 8.83 13.77 3.91
CA ARG A 87 9.74 13.39 2.81
C ARG A 87 10.91 12.54 3.32
N PRO A 88 11.57 11.77 2.43
CA PRO A 88 12.77 11.03 2.81
C PRO A 88 13.86 12.00 3.24
N ASP A 89 14.58 11.66 4.31
CA ASP A 89 15.70 12.43 4.86
C ASP A 89 17.01 11.62 4.89
N GLY A 90 16.98 10.42 4.34
CA GLY A 90 18.12 9.49 4.34
C GLY A 90 18.30 8.72 5.66
N SER A 91 17.59 9.08 6.73
CA SER A 91 17.68 8.42 8.04
C SER A 91 16.79 7.18 8.16
N SER A 92 15.77 7.08 7.29
CA SER A 92 14.79 5.99 7.36
C SER A 92 15.41 4.63 7.10
N LEU A 93 15.21 3.73 8.02
CA LEU A 93 15.50 2.32 7.81
C LEU A 93 14.48 1.71 6.84
N HIS A 94 14.90 0.69 6.11
CA HIS A 94 13.95 -0.15 5.42
C HIS A 94 12.94 -0.74 6.43
N PRO A 95 11.62 -0.81 6.11
CA PRO A 95 10.61 -1.28 7.07
C PRO A 95 10.90 -2.62 7.73
N THR A 96 11.50 -3.57 6.98
CA THR A 96 11.91 -4.86 7.53
C THR A 96 13.05 -4.67 8.54
N GLU A 97 14.08 -3.90 8.20
CA GLU A 97 15.19 -3.61 9.08
C GLU A 97 14.75 -2.88 10.36
N TYR A 98 13.82 -1.92 10.24
CA TYR A 98 13.25 -1.25 11.40
C TYR A 98 12.55 -2.24 12.34
N THR A 99 11.79 -3.19 11.77
CA THR A 99 11.11 -4.21 12.57
C THR A 99 12.09 -5.17 13.24
N ASP A 100 13.13 -5.61 12.52
CA ASP A 100 14.14 -6.52 13.05
C ASP A 100 14.94 -5.88 14.20
N ARG A 101 15.30 -4.61 14.06
CA ARG A 101 15.95 -3.85 15.15
C ARG A 101 15.06 -3.67 16.38
N ASN A 102 13.75 -3.71 16.21
CA ASN A 102 12.76 -3.56 17.27
C ASN A 102 11.99 -4.86 17.55
N LEU A 103 12.55 -6.03 17.23
CA LEU A 103 11.85 -7.31 17.24
C LEU A 103 11.16 -7.61 18.58
N VAL A 104 11.84 -7.39 19.71
CA VAL A 104 11.28 -7.62 21.07
C VAL A 104 10.05 -6.74 21.32
N LYS A 105 10.13 -5.45 20.93
CA LYS A 105 9.02 -4.50 21.07
C LYS A 105 7.88 -4.84 20.11
N PHE A 106 8.21 -5.27 18.89
CA PHE A 106 7.22 -5.75 17.92
C PHE A 106 6.45 -6.97 18.46
N GLN A 107 7.15 -7.95 19.03
CA GLN A 107 6.53 -9.13 19.64
C GLN A 107 5.67 -8.77 20.86
N ALA A 108 6.11 -7.81 21.68
CA ALA A 108 5.30 -7.30 22.79
C ALA A 108 4.00 -6.65 22.29
N LEU A 109 4.08 -5.80 21.26
CA LEU A 109 2.92 -5.18 20.61
C LEU A 109 1.96 -6.24 20.04
N CYS A 110 2.50 -7.26 19.37
CA CYS A 110 1.68 -8.35 18.84
C CYS A 110 0.88 -9.08 19.93
N ARG A 111 1.53 -9.36 21.08
CA ARG A 111 0.87 -10.02 22.23
C ARG A 111 -0.19 -9.11 22.85
N GLU A 112 0.14 -7.85 23.11
CA GLU A 112 -0.78 -6.87 23.72
C GLU A 112 -2.04 -6.69 22.88
N GLN A 113 -1.90 -6.54 21.58
CA GLN A 113 -3.02 -6.30 20.67
C GLN A 113 -3.59 -7.57 20.02
N LYS A 114 -3.09 -8.75 20.42
CA LYS A 114 -3.50 -10.06 19.91
C LYS A 114 -3.40 -10.14 18.38
N LEU A 115 -2.27 -9.64 17.83
CA LEU A 115 -2.00 -9.68 16.40
C LEU A 115 -1.49 -11.06 15.97
N GLN A 116 -1.61 -11.35 14.68
CA GLN A 116 -1.14 -12.60 14.08
C GLN A 116 0.37 -12.54 13.76
N GLU A 117 1.20 -12.57 14.80
CA GLU A 117 2.65 -12.36 14.73
C GLU A 117 3.34 -13.17 13.62
N SER A 118 3.08 -14.48 13.55
CA SER A 118 3.73 -15.36 12.56
C SER A 118 3.42 -15.01 11.13
N ILE A 119 2.17 -14.57 10.85
CA ILE A 119 1.74 -14.12 9.53
C ILE A 119 2.41 -12.80 9.19
N ILE A 120 2.45 -11.88 10.15
CA ILE A 120 3.05 -10.55 10.00
C ILE A 120 4.54 -10.67 9.70
N TYR A 121 5.27 -11.41 10.53
CA TYR A 121 6.71 -11.60 10.38
C TYR A 121 7.06 -12.23 9.03
N ARG A 122 6.38 -13.32 8.66
CA ARG A 122 6.55 -13.98 7.37
C ARG A 122 6.23 -13.04 6.20
N SER A 123 5.15 -12.28 6.30
CA SER A 123 4.76 -11.31 5.27
C SER A 123 5.82 -10.23 5.07
N MET A 124 6.39 -9.69 6.14
CA MET A 124 7.43 -8.65 6.06
C MET A 124 8.70 -9.18 5.40
N HIS A 125 9.14 -10.37 5.74
CA HIS A 125 10.37 -10.97 5.17
C HIS A 125 10.17 -11.42 3.72
N ASN A 126 9.01 -11.99 3.38
CA ASN A 126 8.71 -12.37 2.00
C ASN A 126 8.43 -11.16 1.09
N THR A 127 7.96 -10.04 1.65
CA THR A 127 7.70 -8.80 0.92
C THR A 127 8.90 -7.84 0.95
N GLY A 128 9.95 -8.16 1.67
CA GLY A 128 11.17 -7.34 1.75
C GLY A 128 11.72 -6.96 0.38
N ALA A 129 11.73 -7.92 -0.57
CA ALA A 129 12.11 -7.66 -1.96
C ALA A 129 11.17 -6.67 -2.67
N ARG A 130 9.86 -6.67 -2.34
CA ARG A 130 8.88 -5.72 -2.92
C ARG A 130 9.01 -4.33 -2.33
N MET A 131 9.36 -4.21 -1.06
CA MET A 131 9.62 -2.90 -0.45
C MET A 131 10.97 -2.32 -0.86
N GLY A 132 11.92 -3.16 -1.27
CA GLY A 132 13.15 -2.73 -1.95
C GLY A 132 12.87 -1.91 -3.22
N SER A 133 11.73 -2.15 -3.88
CA SER A 133 11.30 -1.36 -5.03
C SER A 133 11.10 0.13 -4.74
N LEU A 134 10.83 0.52 -3.48
CA LEU A 134 10.75 1.92 -3.07
C LEU A 134 12.10 2.66 -3.15
N ARG A 135 13.20 1.93 -3.23
CA ARG A 135 14.56 2.49 -3.38
C ARG A 135 15.14 2.29 -4.77
N LEU A 136 14.57 1.36 -5.55
CA LEU A 136 15.11 0.97 -6.86
C LEU A 136 14.31 1.53 -8.03
N MET A 137 13.05 1.90 -7.82
CA MET A 137 12.22 2.42 -8.91
C MET A 137 12.29 3.94 -8.95
N ASP A 138 12.74 4.46 -10.07
CA ASP A 138 12.97 5.89 -10.35
C ASP A 138 12.24 6.36 -11.62
N PHE A 139 11.23 5.61 -12.09
CA PHE A 139 10.44 5.93 -13.27
C PHE A 139 8.94 5.84 -13.02
N ASP A 140 8.15 6.62 -13.76
CA ASP A 140 6.71 6.64 -13.68
C ASP A 140 6.09 5.34 -14.18
N ARG A 141 5.02 4.88 -13.51
CA ARG A 141 4.35 3.61 -13.78
C ARG A 141 2.83 3.74 -13.74
N PRO A 142 2.25 4.69 -14.46
CA PRO A 142 0.80 4.73 -14.59
C PRO A 142 0.33 3.54 -15.43
N LEU A 143 -0.78 2.93 -15.04
CA LEU A 143 -1.45 1.92 -15.85
C LEU A 143 -2.35 2.60 -16.88
N ASP A 144 -2.26 2.16 -18.13
CA ASP A 144 -3.25 2.53 -19.15
C ASP A 144 -4.54 1.71 -18.94
N LEU A 145 -5.62 2.39 -18.59
CA LEU A 145 -6.95 1.81 -18.39
C LEU A 145 -7.83 1.85 -19.65
N GLY A 146 -7.31 2.29 -20.79
CA GLY A 146 -8.07 2.52 -22.01
C GLY A 146 -8.89 1.31 -22.47
N ARG A 147 -8.35 0.09 -22.34
CA ARG A 147 -9.09 -1.13 -22.70
C ARG A 147 -10.29 -1.39 -21.78
N ALA A 148 -10.13 -1.20 -20.47
CA ALA A 148 -11.23 -1.38 -19.52
C ALA A 148 -12.31 -0.31 -19.74
N ARG A 149 -11.91 0.94 -19.97
CA ARG A 149 -12.82 2.06 -20.31
C ARG A 149 -13.57 1.82 -21.61
N ALA A 150 -12.90 1.37 -22.66
CA ALA A 150 -13.53 1.01 -23.94
C ALA A 150 -14.51 -0.17 -23.81
N LEU A 151 -14.28 -1.09 -22.86
CA LEU A 151 -15.22 -2.16 -22.56
C LEU A 151 -16.48 -1.66 -21.82
N GLY A 152 -16.44 -0.45 -21.24
CA GLY A 152 -17.53 0.18 -20.50
C GLY A 152 -17.35 0.21 -18.99
N PHE A 153 -16.22 -0.27 -18.45
CA PHE A 153 -15.95 -0.19 -17.02
C PHE A 153 -15.45 1.21 -16.65
N GLN A 154 -16.31 1.98 -15.97
CA GLN A 154 -16.05 3.40 -15.63
C GLN A 154 -15.85 3.64 -14.14
N GLU A 155 -15.88 2.58 -13.32
CA GLU A 155 -15.73 2.73 -11.88
C GLU A 155 -14.33 3.24 -11.52
N GLU A 156 -14.29 4.14 -10.54
CA GLU A 156 -13.07 4.66 -9.94
C GLU A 156 -13.19 4.65 -8.42
N MET A 157 -12.07 4.65 -7.75
CA MET A 157 -11.96 4.73 -6.30
C MET A 157 -10.91 5.78 -5.94
N ASP A 158 -11.25 6.67 -5.02
CA ASP A 158 -10.28 7.61 -4.48
C ASP A 158 -9.15 6.89 -3.73
N THR A 159 -7.92 7.36 -3.93
CA THR A 159 -6.71 6.74 -3.33
C THR A 159 -6.79 6.66 -1.80
N LEU A 160 -7.34 7.68 -1.11
CA LEU A 160 -7.49 7.67 0.34
C LEU A 160 -8.45 6.58 0.79
N THR A 161 -9.64 6.56 0.19
CA THR A 161 -10.68 5.56 0.45
C THR A 161 -10.16 4.15 0.17
N SER A 162 -9.41 3.98 -0.90
CA SER A 162 -8.76 2.74 -1.29
C SER A 162 -7.83 2.20 -0.19
N TRP A 163 -6.87 3.00 0.25
CA TRP A 163 -5.92 2.61 1.30
C TRP A 163 -6.59 2.41 2.65
N HIS A 164 -7.52 3.29 3.05
CA HIS A 164 -8.25 3.15 4.31
C HIS A 164 -9.06 1.84 4.34
N SER A 165 -9.77 1.51 3.26
CA SER A 165 -10.52 0.25 3.18
C SER A 165 -9.62 -0.97 3.33
N ALA A 166 -8.43 -0.94 2.72
CA ALA A 166 -7.44 -2.00 2.84
C ALA A 166 -6.90 -2.10 4.28
N PHE A 167 -6.58 -0.98 4.92
CA PHE A 167 -6.11 -0.98 6.31
C PHE A 167 -7.17 -1.46 7.29
N GLU A 168 -8.43 -1.05 7.12
CA GLU A 168 -9.53 -1.55 7.96
C GLU A 168 -9.69 -3.08 7.89
N ARG A 169 -9.54 -3.67 6.70
CA ARG A 169 -9.61 -5.14 6.53
C ARG A 169 -8.47 -5.85 7.23
N VAL A 170 -7.23 -5.38 7.06
CA VAL A 170 -6.08 -6.02 7.71
C VAL A 170 -6.07 -5.77 9.21
N ARG A 171 -6.67 -4.66 9.70
CA ARG A 171 -6.91 -4.40 11.13
C ARG A 171 -7.93 -5.38 11.70
N LYS A 172 -9.08 -5.58 11.03
CA LYS A 172 -10.07 -6.60 11.41
C LYS A 172 -9.49 -8.01 11.45
N ALA A 173 -8.56 -8.30 10.54
CA ALA A 173 -7.84 -9.57 10.48
C ALA A 173 -6.71 -9.67 11.51
N LYS A 174 -6.54 -8.67 12.40
CA LYS A 174 -5.45 -8.64 13.40
C LYS A 174 -4.04 -8.75 12.80
N ILE A 175 -3.82 -8.13 11.65
CA ILE A 175 -2.52 -8.06 10.97
C ILE A 175 -1.82 -6.72 11.25
N ILE A 176 -2.59 -5.66 11.51
CA ILE A 176 -2.07 -4.36 11.95
C ILE A 176 -2.81 -3.89 13.21
N PRO A 177 -2.17 -3.01 14.00
CA PRO A 177 -2.78 -2.40 15.18
C PRO A 177 -4.02 -1.59 14.88
#